data_6252fce6eecab6ba8404257f690c363b
#
_entry.id   6252fce6eecab6ba8404257f690c363b
#
_cell.length_a   1.000
_cell.length_b   1.000
_cell.length_c   1.000
_cell.angle_alpha   90.00
_cell.angle_beta   90.00
_cell.angle_gamma   90.00
#
_symmetry.space_group_name_H-M   'P 1'
#
loop_
_entity.id
_entity.type
_entity.pdbx_description
1 polymer ?
#
loop_
_entity_poly.entity_id
_entity_poly.type
_entity_poly.pdbx_seq_one_letter_code
_entity_poly.pdbx_strand_id
1 'polypeptide(L)'
;MERRSFIKHAGLAGVLAAGTAPAFAQTAGEVRWRCASSFPKSLDTIYGGAELVSKRVAALTGNKFRIQVFAAGEIVPGLQALDATTSATVECCHTVAYYYVGKDPTFGFGACMPFGLNTRQQFSWMYHGGGLELMREFYRDYGVISFPTGNTGAQMGGWFRK
;
A
#
# COMPACT_ATOMS: atom_id res chain seq x y z
N MET A 1 -50.37 30.37 41.26
CA MET A 1 -49.21 30.08 40.38
C MET A 1 -49.10 28.58 40.20
N GLU A 2 -49.38 28.11 38.98
CA GLU A 2 -49.57 26.67 38.73
C GLU A 2 -48.24 25.97 38.53
N ARG A 3 -47.92 25.01 39.39
CA ARG A 3 -46.74 24.15 39.32
C ARG A 3 -46.60 23.41 37.98
N ARG A 4 -47.67 23.25 37.26
CA ARG A 4 -47.71 22.56 35.93
C ARG A 4 -47.09 23.37 34.78
N SER A 5 -47.08 24.70 34.83
CA SER A 5 -46.48 25.53 33.78
C SER A 5 -44.98 25.54 33.82
N PHE A 6 -44.36 25.40 35.02
CA PHE A 6 -42.90 25.35 35.15
C PHE A 6 -42.28 24.10 34.56
N ILE A 7 -42.96 22.94 34.66
CA ILE A 7 -42.48 21.66 34.12
C ILE A 7 -42.50 21.66 32.59
N LYS A 8 -43.49 22.32 31.97
CA LYS A 8 -43.57 22.42 30.50
C LYS A 8 -42.45 23.27 29.90
N HIS A 9 -42.04 24.32 30.57
CA HIS A 9 -40.98 25.19 30.07
C HIS A 9 -39.57 24.64 30.38
N ALA A 10 -39.37 23.88 31.46
CA ALA A 10 -38.12 23.19 31.75
C ALA A 10 -37.84 22.04 30.79
N GLY A 11 -38.89 21.31 30.31
CA GLY A 11 -38.77 20.26 29.33
C GLY A 11 -38.35 20.76 27.92
N LEU A 12 -38.85 21.95 27.53
CA LEU A 12 -38.50 22.52 26.21
C LEU A 12 -37.04 23.07 26.18
N ALA A 13 -36.58 23.66 27.30
CA ALA A 13 -35.20 24.16 27.42
C ALA A 13 -34.17 23.04 27.43
N GLY A 14 -34.51 21.86 27.99
CA GLY A 14 -33.65 20.68 28.00
C GLY A 14 -33.43 20.04 26.62
N VAL A 15 -34.44 20.09 25.75
CA VAL A 15 -34.36 19.54 24.38
C VAL A 15 -33.51 20.43 23.45
N LEU A 16 -33.51 21.74 23.65
CA LEU A 16 -32.71 22.68 22.86
C LEU A 16 -31.22 22.70 23.29
N ALA A 17 -30.90 22.35 24.52
CA ALA A 17 -29.52 22.26 25.00
C ALA A 17 -28.81 20.97 24.56
N ALA A 18 -29.53 19.92 24.17
CA ALA A 18 -28.95 18.66 23.67
C ALA A 18 -28.47 18.74 22.20
N GLY A 19 -28.81 19.83 21.48
CA GLY A 19 -28.54 19.97 20.05
C GLY A 19 -27.22 20.63 19.67
N THR A 20 -26.42 21.13 20.62
CA THR A 20 -25.16 21.85 20.35
C THR A 20 -23.94 21.25 21.07
N ALA A 21 -23.89 19.92 21.16
CA ALA A 21 -22.59 19.31 21.42
C ALA A 21 -21.71 19.63 20.20
N PRO A 22 -20.58 20.33 20.38
CA PRO A 22 -19.66 20.51 19.28
C PRO A 22 -19.27 19.09 18.82
N ALA A 23 -19.56 18.79 17.54
CA ALA A 23 -18.99 17.62 16.91
C ALA A 23 -17.47 17.82 16.97
N PHE A 24 -16.83 17.25 17.97
CA PHE A 24 -15.38 17.07 17.93
C PHE A 24 -15.13 16.18 16.70
N ALA A 25 -14.83 16.82 15.58
CA ALA A 25 -14.24 16.12 14.47
C ALA A 25 -12.98 15.44 15.06
N GLN A 26 -13.09 14.13 15.31
CA GLN A 26 -11.89 13.34 15.61
C GLN A 26 -10.95 13.60 14.46
N THR A 27 -9.92 14.38 14.70
CA THR A 27 -8.83 14.59 13.77
C THR A 27 -8.26 13.20 13.56
N ALA A 28 -8.54 12.59 12.41
CA ALA A 28 -7.99 11.29 12.08
C ALA A 28 -6.48 11.39 12.32
N GLY A 29 -5.97 10.57 13.22
CA GLY A 29 -4.58 10.61 13.64
C GLY A 29 -3.66 10.51 12.43
N GLU A 30 -2.49 11.10 12.49
CA GLU A 30 -1.49 10.95 11.43
C GLU A 30 -1.11 9.47 11.29
N VAL A 31 -1.15 8.99 10.05
CA VAL A 31 -0.69 7.63 9.69
C VAL A 31 0.74 7.72 9.15
N ARG A 32 1.61 6.89 9.67
CA ARG A 32 3.01 6.81 9.24
C ARG A 32 3.36 5.37 8.95
N TRP A 33 3.74 5.09 7.71
CA TRP A 33 4.19 3.78 7.25
C TRP A 33 5.66 3.80 6.88
N ARG A 34 6.32 2.67 7.12
CA ARG A 34 7.67 2.38 6.62
C ARG A 34 7.53 1.44 5.42
N CYS A 35 8.18 1.80 4.32
CA CYS A 35 8.20 1.01 3.11
C CYS A 35 9.63 0.46 2.89
N ALA A 36 9.82 -0.84 3.05
CA ALA A 36 11.10 -1.48 2.73
C ALA A 36 11.19 -1.72 1.22
N SER A 37 12.16 -1.08 0.56
CA SER A 37 12.43 -1.32 -0.85
C SER A 37 13.46 -2.44 -1.04
N SER A 38 13.22 -3.31 -2.02
CA SER A 38 14.21 -4.29 -2.47
C SER A 38 15.33 -3.66 -3.31
N PHE A 39 15.24 -2.36 -3.62
CA PHE A 39 16.14 -1.68 -4.54
C PHE A 39 17.01 -0.65 -3.83
N PRO A 40 18.27 -0.45 -4.27
CA PRO A 40 19.12 0.60 -3.78
C PRO A 40 18.74 1.96 -4.37
N LYS A 41 19.09 3.04 -3.70
CA LYS A 41 18.86 4.42 -4.16
C LYS A 41 19.52 4.76 -5.50
N SER A 42 20.58 4.03 -5.86
CA SER A 42 21.27 4.19 -7.15
C SER A 42 20.43 3.79 -8.37
N LEU A 43 19.36 2.99 -8.17
CA LEU A 43 18.37 2.67 -9.19
C LEU A 43 17.22 3.69 -9.14
N ASP A 44 17.51 4.94 -9.49
CA ASP A 44 16.63 6.09 -9.35
C ASP A 44 15.26 5.92 -10.03
N THR A 45 15.21 5.29 -11.20
CA THR A 45 13.98 5.04 -11.94
C THR A 45 13.05 4.05 -11.20
N ILE A 46 13.59 3.03 -10.57
CA ILE A 46 12.81 2.02 -9.83
C ILE A 46 12.54 2.52 -8.42
N TYR A 47 13.59 2.86 -7.66
CA TYR A 47 13.47 3.35 -6.29
C TYR A 47 12.67 4.65 -6.23
N GLY A 48 12.89 5.57 -7.17
CA GLY A 48 12.15 6.82 -7.29
C GLY A 48 10.65 6.62 -7.54
N GLY A 49 10.23 5.47 -8.09
CA GLY A 49 8.81 5.08 -8.20
C GLY A 49 8.14 5.00 -6.83
N ALA A 50 8.78 4.34 -5.86
CA ALA A 50 8.27 4.26 -4.48
C ALA A 50 8.25 5.64 -3.80
N GLU A 51 9.30 6.46 -4.01
CA GLU A 51 9.32 7.84 -3.50
C GLU A 51 8.20 8.70 -4.11
N LEU A 52 7.91 8.53 -5.41
CA LEU A 52 6.82 9.24 -6.07
C LEU A 52 5.47 8.86 -5.47
N VAL A 53 5.22 7.56 -5.23
CA VAL A 53 4.01 7.09 -4.53
C VAL A 53 3.91 7.73 -3.15
N SER A 54 4.99 7.72 -2.36
CA SER A 54 5.06 8.36 -1.04
C SER A 54 4.68 9.84 -1.11
N LYS A 55 5.28 10.60 -2.03
CA LYS A 55 5.00 12.02 -2.21
C LYS A 55 3.54 12.28 -2.62
N ARG A 56 2.99 11.45 -3.51
CA ARG A 56 1.58 11.57 -3.95
C ARG A 56 0.60 11.26 -2.83
N VAL A 57 0.83 10.21 -2.04
CA VAL A 57 -0.01 9.88 -0.89
C VAL A 57 0.00 11.02 0.13
N ALA A 58 1.17 11.57 0.46
CA ALA A 58 1.27 12.70 1.36
C ALA A 58 0.50 13.93 0.84
N ALA A 59 0.65 14.26 -0.45
CA ALA A 59 -0.06 15.39 -1.06
C ALA A 59 -1.58 15.20 -1.06
N LEU A 60 -2.08 14.02 -1.45
CA LEU A 60 -3.51 13.70 -1.51
C LEU A 60 -4.18 13.70 -0.14
N THR A 61 -3.43 13.41 0.91
CA THR A 61 -3.95 13.32 2.29
C THR A 61 -3.65 14.56 3.15
N GLY A 62 -3.13 15.63 2.55
CA GLY A 62 -2.71 16.82 3.29
C GLY A 62 -1.67 16.49 4.36
N ASN A 63 -0.74 15.58 4.06
CA ASN A 63 0.29 15.05 4.96
C ASN A 63 -0.24 14.23 6.17
N LYS A 64 -1.50 13.86 6.19
CA LYS A 64 -2.07 13.01 7.25
C LYS A 64 -1.64 11.55 7.12
N PHE A 65 -1.28 11.11 5.92
CA PHE A 65 -0.69 9.80 5.68
C PHE A 65 0.68 9.98 5.00
N ARG A 66 1.71 9.47 5.64
CA ARG A 66 3.10 9.55 5.15
C ARG A 66 3.70 8.16 5.06
N ILE A 67 4.33 7.87 3.94
CA ILE A 67 5.08 6.63 3.72
C ILE A 67 6.56 7.02 3.64
N GLN A 68 7.39 6.48 4.52
CA GLN A 68 8.83 6.65 4.47
C GLN A 68 9.45 5.46 3.76
N VAL A 69 10.15 5.71 2.65
CA VAL A 69 10.80 4.67 1.86
C VAL A 69 12.24 4.46 2.35
N PHE A 70 12.60 3.21 2.55
CA PHE A 70 13.93 2.75 2.95
C PHE A 70 14.52 1.88 1.84
N ALA A 71 15.77 2.13 1.48
CA ALA A 71 16.45 1.35 0.47
C ALA A 71 16.81 -0.06 0.96
N ALA A 72 17.15 -0.95 0.02
CA ALA A 72 17.64 -2.28 0.32
C ALA A 72 18.81 -2.23 1.32
N GLY A 73 18.70 -2.97 2.40
CA GLY A 73 19.69 -3.03 3.47
C GLY A 73 19.56 -1.97 4.58
N GLU A 74 18.68 -0.97 4.44
CA GLU A 74 18.47 0.03 5.51
C GLU A 74 17.63 -0.54 6.67
N ILE A 75 16.62 -1.38 6.40
CA ILE A 75 15.85 -2.11 7.43
C ILE A 75 16.11 -3.60 7.33
N VAL A 76 15.95 -4.18 6.13
CA VAL A 76 16.16 -5.59 5.83
C VAL A 76 16.89 -5.74 4.49
N PRO A 77 17.59 -6.85 4.25
CA PRO A 77 18.10 -7.19 2.91
C PRO A 77 16.98 -7.17 1.86
N GLY A 78 17.30 -6.72 0.65
CA GLY A 78 16.27 -6.50 -0.40
C GLY A 78 15.39 -7.72 -0.68
N LEU A 79 15.94 -8.94 -0.64
CA LEU A 79 15.18 -10.18 -0.85
C LEU A 79 14.30 -10.59 0.34
N GLN A 80 14.38 -9.89 1.47
CA GLN A 80 13.57 -10.14 2.67
C GLN A 80 12.44 -9.09 2.84
N ALA A 81 12.25 -8.19 1.87
CA ALA A 81 11.26 -7.13 1.97
C ALA A 81 9.81 -7.67 2.14
N LEU A 82 9.45 -8.75 1.43
CA LEU A 82 8.16 -9.41 1.62
C LEU A 82 8.04 -10.01 3.03
N ASP A 83 9.07 -10.70 3.52
CA ASP A 83 9.06 -11.32 4.84
C ASP A 83 8.90 -10.27 5.95
N ALA A 84 9.55 -9.12 5.81
CA ALA A 84 9.39 -8.01 6.73
C ALA A 84 7.95 -7.45 6.75
N THR A 85 7.26 -7.47 5.61
CA THR A 85 5.86 -7.04 5.52
C THR A 85 4.91 -8.09 6.08
N THR A 86 5.10 -9.37 5.75
CA THR A 86 4.26 -10.46 6.28
C THR A 86 4.39 -10.63 7.79
N SER A 87 5.57 -10.35 8.35
CA SER A 87 5.82 -10.35 9.81
C SER A 87 5.45 -9.03 10.50
N ALA A 88 4.86 -8.07 9.78
CA ALA A 88 4.54 -6.73 10.26
C ALA A 88 5.75 -5.96 10.85
N THR A 89 6.97 -6.29 10.45
CA THR A 89 8.17 -5.50 10.77
C THR A 89 8.11 -4.14 10.09
N VAL A 90 7.55 -4.08 8.89
CA VAL A 90 7.21 -2.84 8.16
C VAL A 90 5.78 -2.91 7.67
N GLU A 91 5.17 -1.77 7.41
CA GLU A 91 3.77 -1.67 7.01
C GLU A 91 3.56 -1.99 5.52
N CYS A 92 4.58 -1.77 4.68
CA CYS A 92 4.54 -2.12 3.26
C CYS A 92 5.96 -2.33 2.71
N CYS A 93 6.04 -2.95 1.53
CA CYS A 93 7.30 -3.08 0.80
C CYS A 93 7.15 -2.68 -0.67
N HIS A 94 8.25 -2.27 -1.25
CA HIS A 94 8.42 -2.03 -2.67
C HIS A 94 9.39 -3.06 -3.24
N THR A 95 8.88 -4.03 -3.98
CA THR A 95 9.63 -5.22 -4.41
C THR A 95 9.11 -5.74 -5.75
N VAL A 96 9.71 -6.79 -6.26
CA VAL A 96 9.24 -7.50 -7.44
C VAL A 96 8.93 -8.96 -7.10
N ALA A 97 7.83 -9.46 -7.61
CA ALA A 97 7.27 -10.75 -7.22
C ALA A 97 8.23 -11.92 -7.47
N TYR A 98 8.95 -11.95 -8.60
CA TYR A 98 9.83 -13.08 -8.92
C TYR A 98 11.03 -13.29 -7.97
N TYR A 99 11.32 -12.33 -7.08
CA TYR A 99 12.32 -12.54 -6.02
C TYR A 99 11.92 -13.67 -5.05
N TYR A 100 10.66 -14.03 -5.03
CA TYR A 100 10.08 -14.99 -4.09
C TYR A 100 9.66 -16.32 -4.74
N VAL A 101 10.05 -16.58 -6.00
CA VAL A 101 9.78 -17.86 -6.69
C VAL A 101 10.36 -19.08 -5.96
N GLY A 102 11.38 -18.88 -5.13
CA GLY A 102 11.90 -19.91 -4.25
C GLY A 102 10.97 -20.31 -3.11
N LYS A 103 9.97 -19.46 -2.76
CA LYS A 103 8.91 -19.77 -1.80
C LYS A 103 7.74 -20.47 -2.50
N ASP A 104 7.29 -19.88 -3.61
CA ASP A 104 6.23 -20.41 -4.45
C ASP A 104 6.43 -19.92 -5.90
N PRO A 105 6.47 -20.83 -6.90
CA PRO A 105 6.61 -20.45 -8.31
C PRO A 105 5.53 -19.50 -8.82
N THR A 106 4.35 -19.46 -8.19
CA THR A 106 3.23 -18.59 -8.54
C THR A 106 3.59 -17.10 -8.48
N PHE A 107 4.58 -16.71 -7.66
CA PHE A 107 5.10 -15.34 -7.64
C PHE A 107 5.59 -14.87 -9.01
N GLY A 108 6.07 -15.78 -9.87
CA GLY A 108 6.51 -15.45 -11.22
C GLY A 108 5.43 -14.75 -12.07
N PHE A 109 4.17 -15.14 -11.92
CA PHE A 109 3.05 -14.54 -12.67
C PHE A 109 2.82 -13.07 -12.31
N GLY A 110 3.16 -12.65 -11.11
CA GLY A 110 3.03 -11.27 -10.68
C GLY A 110 4.01 -10.28 -11.32
N ALA A 111 5.02 -10.78 -12.04
CA ALA A 111 6.07 -9.95 -12.63
C ALA A 111 6.33 -10.30 -14.08
N CYS A 112 7.04 -11.42 -14.33
CA CYS A 112 7.38 -11.85 -15.69
C CYS A 112 7.63 -13.36 -15.73
N MET A 113 7.22 -13.96 -16.84
CA MET A 113 7.53 -15.34 -17.20
C MET A 113 8.46 -15.34 -18.42
N PRO A 114 9.49 -16.18 -18.46
CA PRO A 114 10.31 -16.33 -19.67
C PRO A 114 9.43 -16.66 -20.88
N PHE A 115 9.62 -15.93 -21.99
CA PHE A 115 8.80 -16.04 -23.22
C PHE A 115 7.30 -15.76 -23.02
N GLY A 116 6.92 -15.16 -21.88
CA GLY A 116 5.53 -14.82 -21.56
C GLY A 116 5.08 -13.48 -22.16
N LEU A 117 4.21 -12.80 -21.44
CA LEU A 117 3.62 -11.54 -21.86
C LEU A 117 4.65 -10.41 -21.91
N ASN A 118 4.58 -9.55 -22.93
CA ASN A 118 5.32 -8.30 -22.93
C ASN A 118 4.64 -7.28 -21.96
N THR A 119 5.27 -6.15 -21.73
CA THR A 119 4.79 -5.11 -20.79
C THR A 119 3.33 -4.74 -21.01
N ARG A 120 2.93 -4.44 -22.27
CA ARG A 120 1.55 -4.06 -22.60
C ARG A 120 0.57 -5.20 -22.31
N GLN A 121 0.91 -6.42 -22.69
CA GLN A 121 0.10 -7.61 -22.45
C GLN A 121 -0.01 -7.89 -20.95
N GLN A 122 1.08 -7.77 -20.19
CA GLN A 122 1.06 -7.95 -18.73
C GLN A 122 0.13 -6.93 -18.06
N PHE A 123 0.19 -5.66 -18.46
CA PHE A 123 -0.73 -4.65 -17.95
C PHE A 123 -2.19 -4.93 -18.34
N SER A 124 -2.44 -5.33 -19.59
CA SER A 124 -3.79 -5.71 -20.01
C SER A 124 -4.32 -6.91 -19.23
N TRP A 125 -3.50 -7.92 -18.98
CA TRP A 125 -3.89 -9.05 -18.16
C TRP A 125 -4.16 -8.64 -16.72
N MET A 126 -3.28 -7.84 -16.11
CA MET A 126 -3.44 -7.40 -14.72
C MET A 126 -4.72 -6.57 -14.52
N TYR A 127 -4.99 -5.59 -15.38
CA TYR A 127 -6.09 -4.64 -15.16
C TYR A 127 -7.41 -4.99 -15.86
N HIS A 128 -7.38 -5.86 -16.88
CA HIS A 128 -8.56 -6.18 -17.69
C HIS A 128 -8.76 -7.69 -17.94
N GLY A 129 -7.79 -8.51 -17.57
CA GLY A 129 -7.81 -9.96 -17.78
C GLY A 129 -7.94 -10.79 -16.51
N GLY A 130 -8.29 -10.16 -15.38
CA GLY A 130 -8.44 -10.87 -14.09
C GLY A 130 -7.13 -11.17 -13.36
N GLY A 131 -5.99 -10.75 -13.90
CA GLY A 131 -4.68 -11.05 -13.30
C GLY A 131 -4.48 -10.44 -11.92
N LEU A 132 -4.99 -9.22 -11.69
CA LEU A 132 -4.87 -8.55 -10.41
C LEU A 132 -5.68 -9.27 -9.32
N GLU A 133 -6.88 -9.72 -9.64
CA GLU A 133 -7.75 -10.49 -8.74
C GLU A 133 -7.10 -11.82 -8.36
N LEU A 134 -6.60 -12.58 -9.35
CA LEU A 134 -5.90 -13.84 -9.12
C LEU A 134 -4.64 -13.65 -8.27
N MET A 135 -3.83 -12.65 -8.57
CA MET A 135 -2.65 -12.36 -7.77
C MET A 135 -3.00 -11.91 -6.35
N ARG A 136 -4.07 -11.15 -6.15
CA ARG A 136 -4.54 -10.77 -4.81
C ARG A 136 -5.10 -11.96 -4.03
N GLU A 137 -5.76 -12.91 -4.69
CA GLU A 137 -6.16 -14.15 -4.07
C GLU A 137 -4.95 -14.93 -3.56
N PHE A 138 -3.94 -15.13 -4.41
CA PHE A 138 -2.68 -15.76 -4.05
C PHE A 138 -1.97 -15.02 -2.89
N TYR A 139 -1.83 -13.70 -2.95
CA TYR A 139 -1.16 -12.93 -1.91
C TYR A 139 -1.89 -12.93 -0.58
N ARG A 140 -3.16 -13.27 -0.54
CA ARG A 140 -3.93 -13.39 0.70
C ARG A 140 -3.35 -14.42 1.65
N ASP A 141 -2.81 -15.52 1.13
CA ASP A 141 -2.17 -16.57 1.92
C ASP A 141 -0.89 -16.08 2.61
N TYR A 142 -0.31 -15.01 2.10
CA TYR A 142 0.84 -14.30 2.69
C TYR A 142 0.43 -13.10 3.55
N GLY A 143 -0.86 -12.84 3.73
CA GLY A 143 -1.36 -11.72 4.53
C GLY A 143 -1.10 -10.34 3.93
N VAL A 144 -0.85 -10.24 2.62
CA VAL A 144 -0.54 -8.99 1.93
C VAL A 144 -1.48 -8.73 0.75
N ILE A 145 -1.59 -7.47 0.36
CA ILE A 145 -2.27 -7.03 -0.86
C ILE A 145 -1.27 -6.37 -1.80
N SER A 146 -1.32 -6.69 -3.09
CA SER A 146 -0.39 -6.16 -4.09
C SER A 146 -1.00 -5.08 -4.97
N PHE A 147 -0.15 -4.14 -5.37
CA PHE A 147 -0.47 -3.07 -6.32
C PHE A 147 0.69 -2.93 -7.32
N PRO A 148 0.46 -3.10 -8.63
CA PRO A 148 1.48 -2.82 -9.63
C PRO A 148 1.87 -1.33 -9.60
N THR A 149 3.17 -1.05 -9.49
CA THR A 149 3.69 0.32 -9.41
C THR A 149 4.44 0.76 -10.66
N GLY A 150 4.73 -0.15 -11.56
CA GLY A 150 5.44 0.14 -12.81
C GLY A 150 6.05 -1.11 -13.42
N ASN A 151 6.91 -0.90 -14.41
CA ASN A 151 7.68 -1.99 -15.03
C ASN A 151 9.07 -1.47 -15.45
N THR A 152 10.00 -2.39 -15.65
CA THR A 152 11.39 -2.10 -16.02
C THR A 152 11.67 -2.32 -17.50
N GLY A 153 10.64 -2.63 -18.30
CA GLY A 153 10.79 -2.99 -19.70
C GLY A 153 11.36 -4.40 -19.90
N ALA A 154 11.93 -4.65 -21.08
CA ALA A 154 12.51 -5.93 -21.40
C ALA A 154 13.78 -6.20 -20.59
N GLN A 155 13.95 -7.44 -20.16
CA GLN A 155 15.13 -7.92 -19.45
C GLN A 155 16.00 -8.78 -20.39
N MET A 156 17.32 -8.79 -20.13
CA MET A 156 18.22 -9.66 -20.89
C MET A 156 18.01 -11.13 -20.52
N GLY A 157 18.22 -12.03 -21.47
CA GLY A 157 18.02 -13.47 -21.29
C GLY A 157 19.05 -14.17 -20.40
N GLY A 158 20.17 -13.53 -20.08
CA GLY A 158 21.20 -14.08 -19.20
C GLY A 158 22.61 -13.56 -19.46
N TRP A 159 23.54 -14.02 -18.63
CA TRP A 159 24.97 -13.79 -18.74
C TRP A 159 25.63 -15.08 -19.21
N PHE A 160 26.31 -15.03 -20.32
CA PHE A 160 26.94 -16.21 -20.90
C PHE A 160 28.46 -16.04 -20.94
N ARG A 161 29.14 -17.14 -20.61
CA ARG A 161 30.57 -17.22 -20.84
C ARG A 161 30.81 -17.49 -22.32
N LYS A 162 31.75 -16.79 -22.98
CA LYS A 162 32.12 -17.07 -24.37
C LYS A 162 32.59 -18.50 -24.54
#